data_c539ade88ebd0f2acd023c93c4f68c30
#
_entry.id   c539ade88ebd0f2acd023c93c4f68c30
#
_cell.length_a   1.000
_cell.length_b   1.000
_cell.length_c   1.000
_cell.angle_alpha   90.00
_cell.angle_beta   90.00
_cell.angle_gamma   90.00
#
_symmetry.space_group_name_H-M   'P 1'
#
loop_
_entity.id
_entity.type
_entity.pdbx_description
1 polymer ?
#
loop_
_entity_poly.entity_id
_entity_poly.type
_entity_poly.pdbx_seq_one_letter_code
_entity_poly.pdbx_strand_id
1 'polypeptide(L)'
;MQVRGLCVDTIASVVGDIHDQIKWFEMLSSATALQCEDYHGTGQPLAEALWRTLCADCENLSNLTADSAKASPDHGARFKKFLLLHFFDICATRSGTKNENSAASRSSSTSFSQPSNPDMNPLGEIEHILPVLERLHNSGGSRYIPSLNDIKACGINRAKDSRWRDFLKAALRHLVEPTEFYQQSHEHANTGNTLSMTHRGYLGMVPVAAEVGDEVWIIQGMKTPCVLRPRALNGNLAQKFQFVGPAYVHGIMHGEAVAGKDEGDFRSIYLV
;
A
#
# COMPACT_ATOMS: atom_id res chain seq x y z
N MET A 1 14.84 25.19 14.93
CA MET A 1 15.52 24.29 15.90
C MET A 1 16.63 23.56 15.17
N GLN A 2 17.86 23.45 15.76
CA GLN A 2 18.96 22.67 15.18
C GLN A 2 18.90 21.23 15.70
N VAL A 3 19.02 20.27 14.80
CA VAL A 3 19.06 18.83 15.11
C VAL A 3 20.15 18.15 14.28
N ARG A 4 20.58 16.95 14.68
CA ARG A 4 21.47 16.10 13.88
C ARG A 4 20.70 14.89 13.37
N GLY A 5 20.94 14.52 12.14
CA GLY A 5 20.28 13.39 11.51
C GLY A 5 20.99 12.85 10.29
N LEU A 6 20.55 11.67 9.87
CA LEU A 6 20.97 10.97 8.67
C LEU A 6 19.83 10.99 7.65
N CYS A 7 20.07 11.53 6.46
CA CYS A 7 19.15 11.36 5.34
C CYS A 7 19.30 9.93 4.81
N VAL A 8 18.20 9.20 4.80
CA VAL A 8 18.17 7.83 4.29
C VAL A 8 17.98 7.84 2.78
N ASP A 9 16.94 8.57 2.31
CA ASP A 9 16.57 8.62 0.89
C ASP A 9 15.51 9.69 0.64
N THR A 10 15.14 9.88 -0.63
CA THR A 10 14.12 10.84 -1.06
C THR A 10 12.88 10.09 -1.57
N ILE A 11 11.69 10.59 -1.30
CA ILE A 11 10.42 10.03 -1.76
C ILE A 11 10.32 10.20 -3.28
N ALA A 12 10.17 9.09 -3.98
CA ALA A 12 10.01 9.02 -5.43
C ALA A 12 8.55 8.99 -5.87
N SER A 13 7.68 8.39 -5.05
CA SER A 13 6.25 8.31 -5.33
C SER A 13 5.42 8.21 -4.05
N VAL A 14 4.19 8.72 -4.13
CA VAL A 14 3.19 8.69 -3.05
C VAL A 14 1.86 8.27 -3.66
N VAL A 15 1.15 7.36 -2.98
CA VAL A 15 -0.21 6.95 -3.36
C VAL A 15 -1.18 8.00 -2.85
N GLY A 16 -1.90 8.69 -3.76
CA GLY A 16 -2.81 9.77 -3.36
C GLY A 16 -4.03 9.30 -2.57
N ASP A 17 -4.57 8.11 -2.92
CA ASP A 17 -5.67 7.47 -2.20
C ASP A 17 -5.23 6.07 -1.76
N ILE A 18 -4.99 5.92 -0.46
CA ILE A 18 -4.51 4.67 0.13
C ILE A 18 -5.57 3.55 0.06
N HIS A 19 -6.84 3.89 -0.09
CA HIS A 19 -7.93 2.92 -0.22
C HIS A 19 -8.08 2.37 -1.65
N ASP A 20 -7.39 2.97 -2.63
CA ASP A 20 -7.33 2.45 -3.99
C ASP A 20 -6.16 1.47 -4.14
N GLN A 21 -6.43 0.19 -3.94
CA GLN A 21 -5.41 -0.88 -4.01
C GLN A 21 -4.77 -1.00 -5.40
N ILE A 22 -5.46 -0.58 -6.44
CA ILE A 22 -4.90 -0.55 -7.80
C ILE A 22 -3.67 0.35 -7.83
N LYS A 23 -3.73 1.52 -7.19
CA LYS A 23 -2.63 2.48 -7.14
C LYS A 23 -1.40 1.95 -6.41
N TRP A 24 -1.55 1.03 -5.45
CA TRP A 24 -0.40 0.38 -4.83
C TRP A 24 0.41 -0.41 -5.85
N PHE A 25 -0.29 -1.17 -6.70
CA PHE A 25 0.35 -1.98 -7.73
C PHE A 25 0.83 -1.14 -8.92
N GLU A 26 0.14 -0.06 -9.26
CA GLU A 26 0.62 0.93 -10.23
C GLU A 26 1.94 1.57 -9.77
N MET A 27 2.03 2.00 -8.51
CA MET A 27 3.27 2.53 -7.93
C MET A 27 4.38 1.49 -8.01
N LEU A 28 4.09 0.24 -7.64
CA LEU A 28 5.07 -0.85 -7.69
C LEU A 28 5.48 -1.20 -9.13
N SER A 29 4.63 -0.95 -10.13
CA SER A 29 4.95 -1.26 -11.53
C SER A 29 6.17 -0.49 -12.05
N SER A 30 6.40 0.71 -11.51
CA SER A 30 7.54 1.57 -11.84
C SER A 30 8.81 1.20 -11.05
N ALA A 31 8.70 0.33 -10.03
CA ALA A 31 9.81 -0.01 -9.15
C ALA A 31 10.79 -0.98 -9.82
N THR A 32 12.05 -0.59 -9.92
CA THR A 32 13.15 -1.50 -10.26
C THR A 32 13.31 -2.63 -9.23
N ALA A 33 12.82 -2.42 -8.00
CA ALA A 33 12.83 -3.38 -6.90
C ALA A 33 11.95 -4.63 -7.13
N LEU A 34 11.10 -4.67 -8.17
CA LEU A 34 10.31 -5.86 -8.55
C LEU A 34 11.17 -7.07 -8.94
N GLN A 35 12.48 -6.88 -9.14
CA GLN A 35 13.41 -7.95 -9.50
C GLN A 35 14.19 -8.52 -8.30
N CYS A 36 14.03 -7.94 -7.11
CA CYS A 36 14.74 -8.40 -5.92
C CYS A 36 13.96 -9.48 -5.19
N GLU A 37 14.53 -10.68 -5.09
CA GLU A 37 14.02 -11.75 -4.21
C GLU A 37 14.20 -11.40 -2.73
N ASP A 38 15.13 -10.51 -2.41
CA ASP A 38 15.43 -10.04 -1.06
C ASP A 38 15.26 -8.52 -0.97
N TYR A 39 14.22 -8.07 -0.31
CA TYR A 39 13.93 -6.66 -0.10
C TYR A 39 14.97 -6.04 0.86
N HIS A 40 15.91 -5.27 0.30
CA HIS A 40 16.93 -4.52 1.03
C HIS A 40 17.72 -5.33 2.07
N GLY A 41 17.99 -6.62 1.82
CA GLY A 41 18.74 -7.46 2.75
C GLY A 41 17.95 -7.89 3.98
N THR A 42 16.62 -7.76 3.95
CA THR A 42 15.75 -8.20 5.05
C THR A 42 15.48 -9.71 5.05
N GLY A 43 15.84 -10.41 3.98
CA GLY A 43 15.48 -11.81 3.74
C GLY A 43 14.01 -12.00 3.37
N GLN A 44 13.27 -10.93 3.08
CA GLN A 44 11.84 -10.94 2.76
C GLN A 44 11.60 -10.60 1.29
N PRO A 45 10.63 -11.26 0.62
CA PRO A 45 10.22 -10.83 -0.71
C PRO A 45 9.49 -9.48 -0.65
N LEU A 46 9.49 -8.72 -1.75
CA LEU A 46 8.81 -7.43 -1.84
C LEU A 46 7.31 -7.52 -1.47
N ALA A 47 6.67 -8.63 -1.80
CA ALA A 47 5.27 -8.89 -1.43
C ALA A 47 5.07 -8.93 0.09
N GLU A 48 6.04 -9.46 0.83
CA GLU A 48 6.01 -9.45 2.29
C GLU A 48 6.27 -8.04 2.83
N ALA A 49 7.25 -7.34 2.30
CA ALA A 49 7.53 -5.95 2.65
C ALA A 49 6.29 -5.05 2.42
N LEU A 50 5.55 -5.27 1.32
CA LEU A 50 4.33 -4.51 1.03
C LEU A 50 3.26 -4.66 2.12
N TRP A 51 2.84 -5.90 2.43
CA TRP A 51 1.76 -6.07 3.40
C TRP A 51 2.18 -5.64 4.81
N ARG A 52 3.45 -5.83 5.18
CA ARG A 52 3.99 -5.33 6.46
C ARG A 52 3.99 -3.82 6.52
N THR A 53 4.37 -3.15 5.43
CA THR A 53 4.32 -1.69 5.34
C THR A 53 2.90 -1.18 5.54
N LEU A 54 1.92 -1.76 4.84
CA LEU A 54 0.52 -1.35 4.89
C LEU A 54 -0.15 -1.48 6.25
N CYS A 55 0.37 -2.31 7.15
CA CYS A 55 -0.08 -2.43 8.54
C CYS A 55 0.98 -1.92 9.55
N ALA A 56 2.03 -1.22 9.08
CA ALA A 56 3.16 -0.77 9.88
C ALA A 56 3.79 -1.89 10.71
N ASP A 57 3.81 -3.12 10.17
CA ASP A 57 4.29 -4.36 10.80
C ASP A 57 3.65 -4.68 12.18
N CYS A 58 2.42 -4.20 12.40
CA CYS A 58 1.67 -4.41 13.64
C CYS A 58 0.49 -5.36 13.40
N GLU A 59 0.35 -6.39 14.24
CA GLU A 59 -0.78 -7.30 14.22
C GLU A 59 -1.92 -6.86 15.15
N ASN A 60 -1.60 -6.19 16.26
CA ASN A 60 -2.59 -5.79 17.25
C ASN A 60 -2.31 -4.38 17.77
N LEU A 61 -3.28 -3.51 17.59
CA LEU A 61 -3.22 -2.09 17.94
C LEU A 61 -3.53 -1.78 19.40
N SER A 62 -4.18 -2.71 20.10
CA SER A 62 -4.53 -2.54 21.51
C SER A 62 -3.30 -2.57 22.45
N ASN A 63 -2.15 -2.99 21.94
CA ASN A 63 -0.90 -3.11 22.68
C ASN A 63 0.24 -2.32 22.02
N LEU A 64 0.03 -1.04 21.73
CA LEU A 64 1.08 -0.10 21.27
C LEU A 64 2.09 0.20 22.39
N THR A 65 2.57 -0.81 23.06
CA THR A 65 3.80 -0.71 23.86
C THR A 65 5.00 -0.82 22.91
N ALA A 66 6.13 -0.24 23.28
CA ALA A 66 7.37 -0.23 22.49
C ALA A 66 7.90 -1.62 22.07
N ASP A 67 7.30 -2.68 22.58
CA ASP A 67 7.56 -4.09 22.32
C ASP A 67 6.40 -4.76 21.53
N SER A 68 5.62 -4.00 20.76
CA SER A 68 4.60 -4.62 19.90
C SER A 68 5.26 -5.65 18.99
N ALA A 69 4.87 -6.90 19.13
CA ALA A 69 5.43 -8.00 18.37
C ALA A 69 5.22 -7.74 16.88
N LYS A 70 6.26 -7.98 16.07
CA LYS A 70 6.17 -7.94 14.61
C LYS A 70 4.98 -8.78 14.15
N ALA A 71 4.27 -8.29 13.14
CA ALA A 71 3.13 -9.01 12.57
C ALA A 71 3.54 -10.42 12.14
N SER A 72 2.75 -11.41 12.51
CA SER A 72 3.04 -12.81 12.21
C SER A 72 2.91 -13.09 10.70
N PRO A 73 3.60 -14.11 10.17
CA PRO A 73 3.43 -14.51 8.77
C PRO A 73 1.99 -14.91 8.41
N ASP A 74 1.18 -15.30 9.40
CA ASP A 74 -0.24 -15.62 9.18
C ASP A 74 -1.06 -14.35 8.90
N HIS A 75 -0.64 -13.21 9.41
CA HIS A 75 -1.20 -11.91 9.06
C HIS A 75 -1.06 -11.61 7.56
N GLY A 76 0.08 -11.98 6.95
CA GLY A 76 0.28 -11.90 5.50
C GLY A 76 -0.63 -12.82 4.68
N ALA A 77 -1.01 -13.99 5.19
CA ALA A 77 -2.00 -14.84 4.52
C ALA A 77 -3.41 -14.22 4.55
N ARG A 78 -3.72 -13.42 5.57
CA ARG A 78 -4.95 -12.60 5.65
C ARG A 78 -4.94 -11.49 4.61
N PHE A 79 -3.78 -10.90 4.33
CA PHE A 79 -3.60 -9.90 3.26
C PHE A 79 -3.98 -10.44 1.89
N LYS A 80 -3.59 -11.68 1.53
CA LYS A 80 -4.00 -12.31 0.27
C LYS A 80 -5.53 -12.37 0.14
N LYS A 81 -6.22 -12.75 1.20
CA LYS A 81 -7.69 -12.81 1.22
C LYS A 81 -8.31 -11.42 1.11
N PHE A 82 -7.75 -10.45 1.81
CA PHE A 82 -8.15 -9.05 1.73
C PHE A 82 -8.05 -8.51 0.29
N LEU A 83 -6.95 -8.78 -0.42
CA LEU A 83 -6.80 -8.39 -1.84
C LEU A 83 -7.83 -9.05 -2.74
N LEU A 84 -8.11 -10.35 -2.55
CA LEU A 84 -9.12 -11.06 -3.35
C LEU A 84 -10.51 -10.44 -3.19
N LEU A 85 -10.89 -10.06 -1.97
CA LEU A 85 -12.15 -9.37 -1.70
C LEU A 85 -12.22 -8.03 -2.42
N HIS A 86 -11.16 -7.22 -2.34
CA HIS A 86 -11.11 -5.90 -2.95
C HIS A 86 -11.13 -5.97 -4.47
N PHE A 87 -10.37 -6.87 -5.09
CA PHE A 87 -10.41 -7.05 -6.55
C PHE A 87 -11.79 -7.49 -7.02
N PHE A 88 -12.46 -8.36 -6.25
CA PHE A 88 -13.83 -8.73 -6.54
C PHE A 88 -14.77 -7.51 -6.47
N ASP A 89 -14.70 -6.71 -5.42
CA ASP A 89 -15.54 -5.52 -5.25
C ASP A 89 -15.27 -4.46 -6.33
N ILE A 90 -14.01 -4.22 -6.72
CA ILE A 90 -13.65 -3.31 -7.81
C ILE A 90 -14.30 -3.76 -9.12
N CYS A 91 -14.15 -5.03 -9.48
CA CYS A 91 -14.75 -5.56 -10.72
C CYS A 91 -16.28 -5.57 -10.69
N ALA A 92 -16.89 -5.68 -9.50
CA ALA A 92 -18.33 -5.65 -9.33
C ALA A 92 -18.91 -4.23 -9.44
N THR A 93 -18.24 -3.23 -8.87
CA THR A 93 -18.76 -1.87 -8.76
C THR A 93 -18.50 -1.04 -9.99
N ARG A 94 -17.28 -1.05 -10.52
CA ARG A 94 -16.90 -0.23 -11.68
C ARG A 94 -17.54 -0.68 -13.00
N SER A 95 -17.96 -1.94 -13.09
CA SER A 95 -18.73 -2.43 -14.24
C SER A 95 -20.13 -1.82 -14.36
N GLY A 96 -20.68 -1.22 -13.28
CA GLY A 96 -22.01 -0.62 -13.26
C GLY A 96 -22.07 0.85 -13.69
N THR A 97 -20.98 1.61 -13.54
CA THR A 97 -21.03 3.08 -13.66
C THR A 97 -20.91 3.64 -15.08
N LYS A 98 -20.57 2.83 -16.09
CA LYS A 98 -20.46 3.31 -17.47
C LYS A 98 -21.82 3.53 -18.18
N ASN A 99 -22.96 3.14 -17.57
CA ASN A 99 -24.28 3.24 -18.21
C ASN A 99 -25.19 4.36 -17.68
N GLU A 100 -24.82 5.10 -16.63
CA GLU A 100 -25.74 6.10 -16.05
C GLU A 100 -25.64 7.51 -16.67
N ASN A 101 -24.57 7.83 -17.40
CA ASN A 101 -24.39 9.17 -17.98
C ASN A 101 -24.98 9.35 -19.40
N SER A 102 -25.70 8.36 -19.95
CA SER A 102 -26.30 8.46 -21.28
C SER A 102 -27.83 8.51 -21.29
N ALA A 103 -28.49 8.46 -20.14
CA ALA A 103 -29.97 8.37 -20.10
C ALA A 103 -30.65 9.52 -19.36
N ALA A 104 -30.23 10.75 -19.62
CA ALA A 104 -31.02 11.94 -19.26
C ALA A 104 -31.85 12.38 -20.50
N SER A 105 -32.75 11.57 -20.94
CA SER A 105 -34.03 11.94 -21.64
C SER A 105 -34.65 10.69 -22.29
N ARG A 106 -35.70 10.17 -21.71
CA ARG A 106 -36.96 9.77 -22.35
C ARG A 106 -37.76 8.80 -21.47
N SER A 107 -38.93 9.30 -21.13
CA SER A 107 -40.22 8.66 -20.78
C SER A 107 -40.39 7.15 -20.95
N SER A 108 -41.01 6.58 -19.90
CA SER A 108 -41.98 5.48 -19.84
C SER A 108 -42.01 4.46 -21.00
N SER A 109 -41.59 3.25 -20.69
CA SER A 109 -42.31 2.02 -21.05
C SER A 109 -41.60 0.79 -20.46
N THR A 110 -42.42 -0.13 -19.96
CA THR A 110 -42.08 -1.50 -19.55
C THR A 110 -41.12 -2.15 -20.55
N SER A 111 -39.94 -2.56 -20.09
CA SER A 111 -39.09 -3.40 -20.92
C SER A 111 -38.32 -4.44 -20.07
N PHE A 112 -38.52 -5.64 -20.51
CA PHE A 112 -37.74 -6.87 -20.28
C PHE A 112 -36.25 -6.58 -20.11
N SER A 113 -35.64 -7.30 -19.15
CA SER A 113 -34.21 -7.41 -18.94
C SER A 113 -33.47 -7.64 -20.25
N GLN A 114 -32.70 -6.66 -20.71
CA GLN A 114 -31.76 -6.88 -21.79
C GLN A 114 -30.67 -7.87 -21.38
N PRO A 115 -30.31 -8.80 -22.27
CA PRO A 115 -29.18 -9.70 -22.01
C PRO A 115 -27.91 -8.89 -21.85
N SER A 116 -27.18 -9.16 -20.78
CA SER A 116 -25.85 -8.60 -20.55
C SER A 116 -24.95 -8.85 -21.75
N ASN A 117 -24.31 -7.76 -22.26
CA ASN A 117 -23.35 -7.83 -23.34
C ASN A 117 -22.26 -8.87 -23.01
N PRO A 118 -22.10 -9.95 -23.81
CA PRO A 118 -21.16 -11.03 -23.51
C PRO A 118 -19.69 -10.63 -23.63
N ASP A 119 -19.37 -9.46 -24.21
CA ASP A 119 -18.02 -9.04 -24.53
C ASP A 119 -17.32 -8.21 -23.43
N MET A 120 -17.90 -8.06 -22.25
CA MET A 120 -17.23 -7.33 -21.18
C MET A 120 -16.24 -8.23 -20.45
N ASN A 121 -14.94 -7.93 -20.62
CA ASN A 121 -13.87 -8.53 -19.84
C ASN A 121 -14.03 -8.16 -18.35
N PRO A 122 -14.40 -9.10 -17.47
CA PRO A 122 -14.61 -8.81 -16.04
C PRO A 122 -13.32 -8.41 -15.31
N LEU A 123 -12.16 -8.73 -15.90
CA LEU A 123 -10.84 -8.36 -15.39
C LEU A 123 -10.37 -6.99 -15.92
N GLY A 124 -11.10 -6.33 -16.82
CA GLY A 124 -10.65 -5.12 -17.51
C GLY A 124 -10.19 -4.00 -16.56
N GLU A 125 -10.81 -3.90 -15.37
CA GLU A 125 -10.45 -2.88 -14.38
C GLU A 125 -9.11 -3.13 -13.68
N ILE A 126 -8.64 -4.40 -13.64
CA ILE A 126 -7.39 -4.79 -13.00
C ILE A 126 -6.37 -5.35 -14.00
N GLU A 127 -6.70 -5.39 -15.30
CA GLU A 127 -5.87 -6.03 -16.33
C GLU A 127 -4.45 -5.44 -16.38
N HIS A 128 -4.34 -4.13 -16.24
CA HIS A 128 -3.08 -3.41 -16.30
C HIS A 128 -2.13 -3.69 -15.11
N ILE A 129 -2.65 -4.13 -13.95
CA ILE A 129 -1.85 -4.51 -12.80
C ILE A 129 -1.53 -6.02 -12.73
N LEU A 130 -2.19 -6.85 -13.55
CA LEU A 130 -1.95 -8.31 -13.53
C LEU A 130 -0.49 -8.69 -13.73
N PRO A 131 0.30 -8.05 -14.62
CA PRO A 131 1.73 -8.38 -14.76
C PRO A 131 2.54 -8.10 -13.48
N VAL A 132 2.14 -7.10 -12.69
CA VAL A 132 2.80 -6.77 -11.41
C VAL A 132 2.44 -7.81 -10.37
N LEU A 133 1.16 -8.17 -10.26
CA LEU A 133 0.68 -9.21 -9.35
C LEU A 133 1.38 -10.55 -9.63
N GLU A 134 1.50 -10.91 -10.90
CA GLU A 134 2.13 -12.16 -11.32
C GLU A 134 3.62 -12.19 -10.98
N ARG A 135 4.33 -11.08 -11.19
CA ARG A 135 5.74 -10.95 -10.77
C ARG A 135 5.89 -11.05 -9.25
N LEU A 136 5.11 -10.32 -8.48
CA LEU A 136 5.14 -10.37 -7.02
C LEU A 136 4.81 -11.78 -6.50
N HIS A 137 3.82 -12.46 -7.10
CA HIS A 137 3.46 -13.84 -6.76
C HIS A 137 4.62 -14.80 -6.98
N ASN A 138 5.27 -14.71 -8.15
CA ASN A 138 6.35 -15.62 -8.55
C ASN A 138 7.68 -15.33 -7.84
N SER A 139 7.93 -14.10 -7.38
CA SER A 139 9.14 -13.71 -6.65
C SER A 139 9.01 -13.96 -5.14
N GLY A 140 8.55 -15.13 -4.73
CA GLY A 140 8.40 -15.53 -3.32
C GLY A 140 7.11 -15.02 -2.65
N GLY A 141 6.26 -14.29 -3.38
CA GLY A 141 5.03 -13.69 -2.84
C GLY A 141 3.79 -14.56 -2.88
N SER A 142 3.86 -15.82 -3.30
CA SER A 142 2.69 -16.71 -3.53
C SER A 142 1.77 -16.87 -2.31
N ARG A 143 2.35 -16.75 -1.11
CA ARG A 143 1.59 -16.78 0.15
C ARG A 143 0.76 -15.52 0.37
N TYR A 144 1.20 -14.37 -0.17
CA TYR A 144 0.69 -13.04 0.15
C TYR A 144 -0.08 -12.40 -1.00
N ILE A 145 0.27 -12.72 -2.23
CA ILE A 145 -0.31 -12.15 -3.44
C ILE A 145 -1.13 -13.23 -4.17
N PRO A 146 -2.39 -12.96 -4.54
CA PRO A 146 -3.19 -13.90 -5.31
C PRO A 146 -2.63 -14.10 -6.72
N SER A 147 -2.66 -15.34 -7.20
CA SER A 147 -2.43 -15.66 -8.61
C SER A 147 -3.65 -15.25 -9.46
N LEU A 148 -3.45 -15.16 -10.78
CA LEU A 148 -4.57 -14.98 -11.71
C LEU A 148 -5.62 -16.11 -11.58
N ASN A 149 -5.17 -17.35 -11.26
CA ASN A 149 -6.09 -18.46 -11.03
C ASN A 149 -6.90 -18.28 -9.75
N ASP A 150 -6.29 -17.78 -8.67
CA ASP A 150 -7.01 -17.43 -7.43
C ASP A 150 -8.09 -16.39 -7.70
N ILE A 151 -7.75 -15.34 -8.46
CA ILE A 151 -8.67 -14.27 -8.83
C ILE A 151 -9.84 -14.81 -9.66
N LYS A 152 -9.57 -15.65 -10.66
CA LYS A 152 -10.60 -16.29 -11.49
C LYS A 152 -11.47 -17.25 -10.67
N ALA A 153 -10.87 -18.02 -9.75
CA ALA A 153 -11.58 -18.95 -8.89
C ALA A 153 -12.59 -18.29 -7.95
N CYS A 154 -12.34 -17.02 -7.54
CA CYS A 154 -13.31 -16.23 -6.79
C CYS A 154 -14.58 -15.90 -7.57
N GLY A 155 -14.70 -16.37 -8.81
CA GLY A 155 -15.91 -16.17 -9.62
C GLY A 155 -16.10 -14.72 -10.07
N ILE A 156 -15.01 -14.02 -10.34
CA ILE A 156 -15.01 -12.61 -10.80
C ILE A 156 -15.88 -12.42 -12.04
N ASN A 157 -15.99 -13.46 -12.91
CA ASN A 157 -16.87 -13.49 -14.08
C ASN A 157 -18.37 -13.37 -13.71
N ARG A 158 -18.73 -13.67 -12.45
CA ARG A 158 -20.08 -13.58 -11.90
C ARG A 158 -20.26 -12.38 -10.96
N ALA A 159 -19.29 -11.47 -10.91
CA ALA A 159 -19.32 -10.31 -10.01
C ALA A 159 -20.53 -9.41 -10.22
N LYS A 160 -21.15 -9.44 -11.40
CA LYS A 160 -22.39 -8.72 -11.74
C LYS A 160 -23.66 -9.38 -11.16
N ASP A 161 -23.61 -10.67 -10.84
CA ASP A 161 -24.73 -11.38 -10.24
C ASP A 161 -24.83 -11.00 -8.74
N SER A 162 -25.88 -10.26 -8.37
CA SER A 162 -26.08 -9.81 -6.98
C SER A 162 -26.20 -11.00 -6.01
N ARG A 163 -26.86 -12.08 -6.43
CA ARG A 163 -26.98 -13.29 -5.61
C ARG A 163 -25.65 -13.96 -5.38
N TRP A 164 -24.79 -13.98 -6.41
CA TRP A 164 -23.43 -14.50 -6.28
C TRP A 164 -22.57 -13.63 -5.36
N ARG A 165 -22.69 -12.29 -5.45
CA ARG A 165 -22.01 -11.37 -4.53
C ARG A 165 -22.42 -11.59 -3.08
N ASP A 166 -23.73 -11.72 -2.82
CA ASP A 166 -24.24 -11.95 -1.48
C ASP A 166 -23.79 -13.31 -0.94
N PHE A 167 -23.85 -14.35 -1.79
CA PHE A 167 -23.33 -15.68 -1.46
C PHE A 167 -21.82 -15.64 -1.17
N LEU A 168 -21.02 -14.98 -2.02
CA LEU A 168 -19.59 -14.86 -1.83
C LEU A 168 -19.25 -14.07 -0.57
N LYS A 169 -19.94 -12.94 -0.33
CA LYS A 169 -19.81 -12.18 0.91
C LYS A 169 -20.17 -12.98 2.14
N ALA A 170 -21.21 -13.81 2.07
CA ALA A 170 -21.60 -14.71 3.16
C ALA A 170 -20.59 -15.84 3.35
N ALA A 171 -20.16 -16.50 2.27
CA ALA A 171 -19.15 -17.55 2.31
C ALA A 171 -17.79 -17.02 2.80
N LEU A 172 -17.44 -15.81 2.37
CA LEU A 172 -16.23 -15.13 2.80
C LEU A 172 -16.34 -14.60 4.23
N ARG A 173 -17.55 -14.30 4.76
CA ARG A 173 -17.71 -13.97 6.18
C ARG A 173 -17.28 -15.10 7.09
N HIS A 174 -17.53 -16.36 6.76
CA HIS A 174 -16.98 -17.51 7.48
C HIS A 174 -15.45 -17.68 7.27
N LEU A 175 -14.89 -17.05 6.22
CA LEU A 175 -13.45 -16.93 5.97
C LEU A 175 -12.89 -15.56 6.44
N VAL A 176 -13.75 -14.63 6.87
CA VAL A 176 -13.51 -13.19 7.08
C VAL A 176 -13.08 -12.89 8.50
N GLU A 177 -13.43 -13.69 9.51
CA GLU A 177 -12.85 -13.48 10.85
C GLU A 177 -11.33 -13.24 10.81
N PRO A 178 -10.54 -13.96 9.97
CA PRO A 178 -9.12 -13.68 9.86
C PRO A 178 -8.77 -12.38 9.10
N THR A 179 -9.63 -11.86 8.20
CA THR A 179 -9.32 -10.65 7.43
C THR A 179 -9.63 -9.37 8.18
N GLU A 180 -10.59 -9.39 9.10
CA GLU A 180 -10.93 -8.23 9.94
C GLU A 180 -9.74 -7.74 10.74
N PHE A 181 -8.93 -8.64 11.28
CA PHE A 181 -7.70 -8.25 12.00
C PHE A 181 -6.69 -7.54 11.09
N TYR A 182 -6.49 -8.02 9.85
CA TYR A 182 -5.62 -7.33 8.90
C TYR A 182 -6.21 -5.98 8.53
N GLN A 183 -7.51 -5.92 8.24
CA GLN A 183 -8.20 -4.69 7.88
C GLN A 183 -8.10 -3.64 8.99
N GLN A 184 -8.30 -4.01 10.25
CA GLN A 184 -8.16 -3.10 11.39
C GLN A 184 -6.74 -2.55 11.51
N SER A 185 -5.70 -3.40 11.39
CA SER A 185 -4.30 -2.97 11.41
C SER A 185 -3.99 -2.04 10.25
N HIS A 186 -4.50 -2.37 9.05
CA HIS A 186 -4.36 -1.56 7.86
C HIS A 186 -5.05 -0.20 8.02
N GLU A 187 -6.31 -0.16 8.43
CA GLU A 187 -7.06 1.09 8.63
C GLU A 187 -6.37 2.00 9.65
N HIS A 188 -5.85 1.43 10.72
CA HIS A 188 -5.12 2.21 11.71
C HIS A 188 -3.80 2.78 11.17
N ALA A 189 -2.98 1.96 10.52
CA ALA A 189 -1.72 2.41 9.94
C ALA A 189 -1.94 3.51 8.88
N ASN A 190 -3.08 3.47 8.18
CA ASN A 190 -3.46 4.44 7.17
C ASN A 190 -4.10 5.72 7.72
N THR A 191 -4.49 5.76 9.00
CA THR A 191 -5.09 6.96 9.57
C THR A 191 -4.10 8.12 9.53
N GLY A 192 -4.35 9.10 8.64
CA GLY A 192 -3.47 10.24 8.42
C GLY A 192 -2.17 9.93 7.66
N ASN A 193 -2.01 8.70 7.15
CA ASN A 193 -0.83 8.28 6.40
C ASN A 193 -1.21 7.74 5.01
N THR A 194 -0.21 7.65 4.16
CA THR A 194 -0.31 7.09 2.81
C THR A 194 0.92 6.26 2.46
N LEU A 195 0.77 5.32 1.54
CA LEU A 195 1.87 4.50 1.04
C LEU A 195 2.78 5.34 0.16
N SER A 196 4.07 5.20 0.37
CA SER A 196 5.12 5.83 -0.43
C SER A 196 6.22 4.85 -0.82
N MET A 197 6.97 5.22 -1.84
CA MET A 197 8.20 4.55 -2.23
C MET A 197 9.31 5.58 -2.44
N THR A 198 10.49 5.28 -1.96
CA THR A 198 11.68 6.12 -2.16
C THR A 198 12.41 5.77 -3.44
N HIS A 199 13.39 6.59 -3.86
CA HIS A 199 14.21 6.33 -5.05
C HIS A 199 14.99 5.02 -4.97
N ARG A 200 15.41 4.60 -3.77
CA ARG A 200 16.08 3.31 -3.56
C ARG A 200 15.11 2.14 -3.41
N GLY A 201 13.79 2.40 -3.46
CA GLY A 201 12.75 1.38 -3.39
C GLY A 201 12.28 1.02 -1.97
N TYR A 202 12.62 1.80 -0.94
CA TYR A 202 12.04 1.61 0.39
C TYR A 202 10.55 1.93 0.36
N LEU A 203 9.73 1.01 0.88
CA LEU A 203 8.30 1.22 1.10
C LEU A 203 8.09 1.83 2.48
N GLY A 204 7.20 2.82 2.56
CA GLY A 204 6.88 3.47 3.82
C GLY A 204 5.43 3.96 3.91
N MET A 205 4.93 4.01 5.13
CA MET A 205 3.73 4.76 5.49
C MET A 205 4.17 6.14 5.97
N VAL A 206 3.83 7.15 5.20
CA VAL A 206 4.21 8.55 5.44
C VAL A 206 2.98 9.41 5.65
N PRO A 207 3.07 10.57 6.31
CA PRO A 207 1.92 11.47 6.44
C PRO A 207 1.29 11.79 5.08
N VAL A 208 -0.04 11.92 5.01
CA VAL A 208 -0.76 12.29 3.77
C VAL A 208 -0.32 13.64 3.19
N ALA A 209 0.33 14.48 3.99
CA ALA A 209 0.92 15.74 3.56
C ALA A 209 2.29 15.58 2.89
N ALA A 210 2.85 14.36 2.85
CA ALA A 210 4.12 14.10 2.19
C ALA A 210 3.99 14.19 0.66
N GLU A 211 5.04 14.67 0.02
CA GLU A 211 5.11 14.90 -1.43
C GLU A 211 6.36 14.24 -2.02
N VAL A 212 6.33 14.03 -3.32
CA VAL A 212 7.52 13.62 -4.08
C VAL A 212 8.62 14.67 -3.92
N GLY A 213 9.83 14.23 -3.59
CA GLY A 213 10.97 15.12 -3.30
C GLY A 213 11.16 15.40 -1.81
N ASP A 214 10.22 15.04 -0.93
CA ASP A 214 10.45 15.04 0.51
C ASP A 214 11.48 13.97 0.87
N GLU A 215 12.21 14.18 1.95
CA GLU A 215 13.30 13.31 2.37
C GLU A 215 12.95 12.50 3.62
N VAL A 216 13.34 11.23 3.63
CA VAL A 216 13.24 10.35 4.80
C VAL A 216 14.51 10.52 5.63
N TRP A 217 14.35 10.85 6.90
CA TRP A 217 15.44 11.10 7.83
C TRP A 217 15.32 10.28 9.11
N ILE A 218 16.49 9.92 9.66
CA ILE A 218 16.65 9.45 11.03
C ILE A 218 17.29 10.57 11.83
N ILE A 219 16.53 11.15 12.77
CA ILE A 219 16.98 12.24 13.63
C ILE A 219 17.43 11.66 14.97
N GLN A 220 18.61 12.07 15.45
CA GLN A 220 19.11 11.64 16.77
C GLN A 220 18.11 12.02 17.86
N GLY A 221 17.75 11.03 18.69
CA GLY A 221 16.77 11.19 19.77
C GLY A 221 15.32 10.91 19.36
N MET A 222 15.00 10.76 18.08
CA MET A 222 13.70 10.28 17.63
C MET A 222 13.68 8.75 17.57
N LYS A 223 12.54 8.16 17.93
CA LYS A 223 12.35 6.70 17.92
C LYS A 223 12.02 6.12 16.55
N THR A 224 11.51 6.96 15.65
CA THR A 224 11.07 6.56 14.31
C THR A 224 11.68 7.47 13.26
N PRO A 225 11.85 7.00 12.02
CA PRO A 225 12.13 7.86 10.88
C PRO A 225 11.08 8.97 10.76
N CYS A 226 11.44 10.06 10.10
CA CYS A 226 10.52 11.15 9.81
C CYS A 226 10.68 11.64 8.38
N VAL A 227 9.64 12.30 7.88
CA VAL A 227 9.64 12.99 6.59
C VAL A 227 9.94 14.46 6.81
N LEU A 228 10.94 14.96 6.08
CA LEU A 228 11.36 16.36 6.08
C LEU A 228 11.24 16.91 4.66
N ARG A 229 10.65 18.10 4.53
CA ARG A 229 10.56 18.84 3.27
C ARG A 229 11.69 19.85 3.18
N PRO A 230 12.58 19.76 2.17
CA PRO A 230 13.61 20.77 1.93
C PRO A 230 12.98 22.14 1.70
N ARG A 231 13.52 23.18 2.34
CA ARG A 231 13.11 24.56 2.13
C ARG A 231 14.28 25.35 1.53
N ALA A 232 14.10 25.77 0.28
CA ALA A 232 15.06 26.67 -0.36
C ALA A 232 15.07 28.01 0.37
N LEU A 233 16.28 28.49 0.71
CA LEU A 233 16.48 29.83 1.23
C LEU A 233 17.46 30.58 0.35
N ASN A 234 17.07 31.79 -0.04
CA ASN A 234 17.88 32.71 -0.81
C ASN A 234 19.28 32.86 -0.17
N GLY A 235 20.27 32.21 -0.76
CA GLY A 235 21.68 32.49 -0.51
C GLY A 235 22.32 31.92 0.77
N ASN A 236 21.63 31.18 1.62
CA ASN A 236 22.21 30.62 2.84
C ASN A 236 22.47 29.10 2.72
N LEU A 237 23.72 28.67 2.97
CA LEU A 237 24.18 27.27 2.91
C LEU A 237 23.58 26.35 3.99
N ALA A 238 22.85 26.90 4.96
CA ALA A 238 22.19 26.11 6.01
C ALA A 238 20.96 25.41 5.44
N GLN A 239 20.98 24.08 5.36
CA GLN A 239 19.85 23.29 4.94
C GLN A 239 18.71 23.44 5.97
N LYS A 240 17.61 24.07 5.57
CA LYS A 240 16.40 24.19 6.36
C LYS A 240 15.34 23.22 5.86
N PHE A 241 14.67 22.63 6.81
CA PHE A 241 13.63 21.64 6.54
C PHE A 241 12.38 21.94 7.32
N GLN A 242 11.23 21.71 6.69
CA GLN A 242 9.97 21.63 7.38
C GLN A 242 9.76 20.19 7.84
N PHE A 243 9.38 20.00 9.10
CA PHE A 243 8.95 18.71 9.61
C PHE A 243 7.55 18.40 9.08
N VAL A 244 7.41 17.32 8.27
CA VAL A 244 6.13 16.86 7.73
C VAL A 244 5.46 15.92 8.71
N GLY A 245 6.21 14.97 9.27
CA GLY A 245 5.72 14.06 10.30
C GLY A 245 6.56 12.80 10.46
N PRO A 246 6.21 11.95 11.46
CA PRO A 246 6.84 10.64 11.62
C PRO A 246 6.44 9.71 10.48
N ALA A 247 7.28 8.69 10.23
CA ALA A 247 7.05 7.69 9.20
C ALA A 247 7.36 6.29 9.71
N TYR A 248 6.65 5.31 9.20
CA TYR A 248 7.09 3.91 9.18
C TYR A 248 7.78 3.66 7.84
N VAL A 249 8.99 3.10 7.86
CA VAL A 249 9.70 2.71 6.63
C VAL A 249 10.24 1.30 6.80
N HIS A 250 9.75 0.38 6.00
CA HIS A 250 10.08 -1.03 6.14
C HIS A 250 11.56 -1.28 5.88
N GLY A 251 12.20 -2.07 6.76
CA GLY A 251 13.62 -2.41 6.66
C GLY A 251 14.58 -1.42 7.33
N ILE A 252 14.08 -0.33 7.97
CA ILE A 252 14.95 0.62 8.69
C ILE A 252 14.45 0.99 10.09
N MET A 253 13.39 0.34 10.58
CA MET A 253 12.74 0.69 11.86
C MET A 253 13.54 0.29 13.11
N HIS A 254 14.48 -0.63 12.98
CA HIS A 254 15.21 -1.21 14.12
C HIS A 254 16.71 -0.87 14.10
N GLY A 255 17.08 0.22 13.41
CA GLY A 255 18.46 0.70 13.36
C GLY A 255 19.27 0.21 12.14
N GLU A 256 18.63 -0.49 11.20
CA GLU A 256 19.31 -1.04 10.02
C GLU A 256 20.01 0.06 9.20
N ALA A 257 19.38 1.22 9.04
CA ALA A 257 19.93 2.33 8.26
C ALA A 257 21.10 3.05 8.95
N VAL A 258 21.27 2.88 10.26
CA VAL A 258 22.37 3.48 11.03
C VAL A 258 23.45 2.47 11.37
N ALA A 259 23.24 1.19 11.06
CA ALA A 259 24.24 0.16 11.28
C ALA A 259 25.52 0.46 10.47
N GLY A 260 26.68 0.49 11.16
CA GLY A 260 27.96 0.81 10.54
C GLY A 260 28.17 2.30 10.18
N LYS A 261 27.28 3.19 10.61
CA LYS A 261 27.42 4.63 10.48
C LYS A 261 28.17 5.20 11.68
N ASP A 262 29.02 6.18 11.42
CA ASP A 262 29.70 6.94 12.45
C ASP A 262 29.09 8.34 12.65
N GLU A 263 29.61 9.12 13.59
CA GLU A 263 29.09 10.45 13.87
C GLU A 263 29.26 11.42 12.68
N GLY A 264 30.22 11.18 11.78
CA GLY A 264 30.47 11.99 10.59
C GLY A 264 29.38 11.85 9.53
N ASP A 265 28.65 10.71 9.52
CA ASP A 265 27.51 10.47 8.62
C ASP A 265 26.29 11.33 8.97
N PHE A 266 26.18 11.79 10.23
CA PHE A 266 25.05 12.61 10.70
C PHE A 266 25.30 14.08 10.47
N ARG A 267 24.40 14.73 9.78
CA ARG A 267 24.47 16.15 9.44
C ARG A 267 23.66 17.02 10.41
N SER A 268 24.14 18.23 10.68
CA SER A 268 23.36 19.26 11.39
C SER A 268 22.42 19.94 10.41
N ILE A 269 21.14 19.95 10.71
CA ILE A 269 20.08 20.58 9.93
C ILE A 269 19.23 21.50 10.80
N TYR A 270 18.48 22.39 10.19
CA TYR A 270 17.56 23.30 10.88
C TYR A 270 16.12 22.97 10.54
N LEU A 271 15.31 22.66 11.57
CA LEU A 271 13.86 22.54 11.43
C LEU A 271 13.21 23.91 11.62
N VAL A 272 12.31 24.25 10.69
CA VAL A 272 11.56 25.53 10.62
C VAL A 272 10.05 25.27 10.67
#